data_ba2e58077a78c1ad7a861f15e6c75b0a
#
_entry.id   ba2e58077a78c1ad7a861f15e6c75b0a
#
_cell.length_a   1.000
_cell.length_b   1.000
_cell.length_c   1.000
_cell.angle_alpha   90.00
_cell.angle_beta   90.00
_cell.angle_gamma   90.00
#
_symmetry.space_group_name_H-M   'P 1'
#
loop_
_entity.id
_entity.type
_entity.pdbx_description
1 polymer ?
#
loop_
_entity_poly.entity_id
_entity_poly.type
_entity_poly.pdbx_seq_one_letter_code
_entity_poly.pdbx_strand_id
1 'polypeptide(L)'
;LNLSALKVAVLDEADEMLDMGFREELEDILNATPEGRRTLLFSATMPKPIVALAKRYQHDALRISTVGEDRGHGDISYQVVTVAPPDIENAVVNLLRLHEADTAILFCATRESVRHLYSKLTNRGFNAVALSGEHSQSERNQALQALRDRRARVCVATDVAARGIDLPNLSLVIHVELPRDAEGLQHRSGRTGRAGRKGVSALIVTPAEYKKAQRLLAGAKVVAEWGAAPDAEDEQGK
;
A
#
# COMPACT_ATOMS: atom_id res chain seq x y z
N LEU A 1 -19.68 -10.54 21.33
CA LEU A 1 -19.47 -11.58 20.30
C LEU A 1 -19.18 -12.89 20.99
N ASN A 2 -19.88 -13.98 20.65
CA ASN A 2 -19.62 -15.29 21.21
C ASN A 2 -18.74 -16.10 20.25
N LEU A 3 -17.52 -16.42 20.67
CA LEU A 3 -16.52 -17.16 19.90
C LEU A 3 -16.34 -18.60 20.36
N SER A 4 -17.16 -19.09 21.28
CA SER A 4 -17.01 -20.42 21.90
C SER A 4 -17.13 -21.60 20.93
N ALA A 5 -17.75 -21.40 19.78
CA ALA A 5 -17.91 -22.42 18.74
C ALA A 5 -16.93 -22.28 17.56
N LEU A 6 -15.95 -21.38 17.66
CA LEU A 6 -15.00 -21.11 16.59
C LEU A 6 -14.09 -22.32 16.35
N LYS A 7 -14.03 -22.81 15.13
CA LYS A 7 -13.20 -23.96 14.74
C LYS A 7 -11.89 -23.54 14.08
N VAL A 8 -11.88 -22.40 13.41
CA VAL A 8 -10.72 -21.91 12.65
C VAL A 8 -10.56 -20.41 12.88
N ALA A 9 -9.36 -19.98 13.24
CA ALA A 9 -8.95 -18.57 13.23
C ALA A 9 -7.91 -18.36 12.13
N VAL A 10 -8.07 -17.30 11.37
CA VAL A 10 -7.13 -16.89 10.32
C VAL A 10 -6.58 -15.51 10.65
N LEU A 11 -5.26 -15.43 10.81
CA LEU A 11 -4.52 -14.19 11.01
C LEU A 11 -3.83 -13.87 9.69
N ASP A 12 -4.34 -12.88 8.99
CA ASP A 12 -3.74 -12.40 7.75
C ASP A 12 -3.01 -11.07 7.98
N GLU A 13 -1.90 -10.88 7.29
CA GLU A 13 -1.01 -9.72 7.50
C GLU A 13 -0.61 -9.54 8.99
N ALA A 14 -0.22 -10.62 9.64
CA ALA A 14 0.00 -10.62 11.09
C ALA A 14 1.13 -9.68 11.54
N ASP A 15 2.20 -9.56 10.77
CA ASP A 15 3.28 -8.59 10.99
C ASP A 15 2.76 -7.16 11.01
N GLU A 16 1.91 -6.80 10.09
CA GLU A 16 1.29 -5.49 9.99
C GLU A 16 0.39 -5.17 11.19
N MET A 17 -0.40 -6.13 11.65
CA MET A 17 -1.23 -5.94 12.84
C MET A 17 -0.38 -5.64 14.07
N LEU A 18 0.75 -6.34 14.25
CA LEU A 18 1.67 -6.08 15.36
C LEU A 18 2.39 -4.74 15.23
N ASP A 19 2.77 -4.34 14.02
CA ASP A 19 3.41 -3.06 13.76
C ASP A 19 2.47 -1.87 14.03
N MET A 20 1.18 -2.06 13.82
CA MET A 20 0.15 -1.08 14.18
C MET A 20 -0.18 -1.04 15.69
N GLY A 21 0.43 -1.93 16.48
CA GLY A 21 0.22 -1.98 17.93
C GLY A 21 -0.99 -2.79 18.39
N PHE A 22 -1.63 -3.57 17.51
CA PHE A 22 -2.83 -4.38 17.83
C PHE A 22 -2.52 -5.72 18.52
N ARG A 23 -1.40 -5.80 19.21
CA ARG A 23 -1.00 -7.06 19.86
C ARG A 23 -1.96 -7.49 20.95
N GLU A 24 -2.32 -6.58 21.83
CA GLU A 24 -3.20 -6.89 22.98
C GLU A 24 -4.59 -7.28 22.50
N GLU A 25 -5.18 -6.54 21.58
CA GLU A 25 -6.50 -6.83 21.03
C GLU A 25 -6.51 -8.18 20.27
N LEU A 26 -5.43 -8.49 19.56
CA LEU A 26 -5.29 -9.76 18.86
C LEU A 26 -5.20 -10.93 19.84
N GLU A 27 -4.39 -10.79 20.90
CA GLU A 27 -4.27 -11.79 21.96
C GLU A 27 -5.60 -11.97 22.72
N ASP A 28 -6.32 -10.92 22.99
CA ASP A 28 -7.65 -10.96 23.63
C ASP A 28 -8.66 -11.75 22.79
N ILE A 29 -8.68 -11.49 21.48
CA ILE A 29 -9.55 -12.24 20.55
C ILE A 29 -9.17 -13.73 20.53
N LEU A 30 -7.90 -14.06 20.40
CA LEU A 30 -7.44 -15.44 20.36
C LEU A 30 -7.68 -16.18 21.67
N ASN A 31 -7.49 -15.51 22.81
CA ASN A 31 -7.77 -16.09 24.13
C ASN A 31 -9.26 -16.34 24.36
N ALA A 32 -10.14 -15.60 23.68
CA ALA A 32 -11.60 -15.81 23.74
C ALA A 32 -12.08 -16.95 22.85
N THR A 33 -11.21 -17.58 22.09
CA THR A 33 -11.54 -18.70 21.19
C THR A 33 -11.17 -20.05 21.81
N PRO A 34 -11.82 -21.18 21.44
CA PRO A 34 -11.51 -22.50 21.98
C PRO A 34 -10.05 -22.91 21.72
N GLU A 35 -9.42 -23.58 22.68
CA GLU A 35 -8.04 -24.09 22.53
C GLU A 35 -7.87 -25.08 21.37
N GLY A 36 -8.89 -25.89 21.10
CA GLY A 36 -8.89 -26.87 20.03
C GLY A 36 -9.11 -26.31 18.61
N ARG A 37 -9.18 -24.98 18.46
CA ARG A 37 -9.30 -24.36 17.14
C ARG A 37 -8.07 -24.60 16.28
N ARG A 38 -8.26 -24.63 14.99
CA ARG A 38 -7.15 -24.52 14.02
C ARG A 38 -6.80 -23.05 13.84
N THR A 39 -5.51 -22.72 13.90
CA THR A 39 -5.05 -21.34 13.68
C THR A 39 -4.13 -21.28 12.46
N LEU A 40 -4.50 -20.48 11.47
CA LEU A 40 -3.71 -20.19 10.28
C LEU A 40 -3.14 -18.80 10.39
N LEU A 41 -1.84 -18.66 10.17
CA LEU A 41 -1.13 -17.38 10.25
C LEU A 41 -0.45 -17.11 8.91
N PHE A 42 -0.78 -15.97 8.31
CA PHE A 42 -0.17 -15.46 7.09
C PHE A 42 0.56 -14.15 7.40
N SER A 43 1.81 -14.07 7.01
CA SER A 43 2.66 -12.90 7.28
C SER A 43 3.73 -12.80 6.21
N ALA A 44 4.00 -11.58 5.75
CA ALA A 44 5.07 -11.32 4.78
C ALA A 44 6.45 -11.50 5.41
N THR A 45 6.57 -11.18 6.70
CA THR A 45 7.80 -11.29 7.49
C THR A 45 7.59 -12.15 8.73
N MET A 46 8.68 -12.68 9.29
CA MET A 46 8.64 -13.51 10.49
C MET A 46 9.57 -12.95 11.59
N PRO A 47 9.38 -11.71 12.03
CA PRO A 47 10.14 -11.15 13.15
C PRO A 47 9.84 -11.90 14.45
N LYS A 48 10.70 -11.72 15.45
CA LYS A 48 10.58 -12.42 16.75
C LYS A 48 9.17 -12.34 17.38
N PRO A 49 8.46 -11.20 17.35
CA PRO A 49 7.10 -11.12 17.90
C PRO A 49 6.09 -12.01 17.18
N ILE A 50 6.20 -12.15 15.86
CA ILE A 50 5.33 -13.05 15.06
C ILE A 50 5.64 -14.51 15.38
N VAL A 51 6.91 -14.87 15.48
CA VAL A 51 7.32 -16.23 15.89
C VAL A 51 6.77 -16.58 17.28
N ALA A 52 6.83 -15.63 18.23
CA ALA A 52 6.28 -15.81 19.57
C ALA A 52 4.75 -16.01 19.54
N LEU A 53 4.04 -15.22 18.75
CA LEU A 53 2.59 -15.34 18.55
C LEU A 53 2.24 -16.71 17.96
N ALA A 54 2.94 -17.13 16.91
CA ALA A 54 2.73 -18.44 16.28
C ALA A 54 2.94 -19.59 17.29
N LYS A 55 4.03 -19.57 18.05
CA LYS A 55 4.32 -20.59 19.07
C LYS A 55 3.27 -20.66 20.18
N ARG A 56 2.66 -19.52 20.53
CA ARG A 56 1.66 -19.46 21.60
C ARG A 56 0.30 -19.96 21.16
N TYR A 57 -0.11 -19.68 19.93
CA TYR A 57 -1.48 -19.88 19.46
C TYR A 57 -1.64 -20.94 18.37
N GLN A 58 -0.54 -21.48 17.84
CA GLN A 58 -0.57 -22.61 16.90
C GLN A 58 0.01 -23.86 17.53
N HIS A 59 -0.62 -25.02 17.24
CA HIS A 59 -0.16 -26.34 17.67
C HIS A 59 0.21 -27.14 16.43
N ASP A 60 1.40 -27.77 16.44
CA ASP A 60 1.93 -28.61 15.35
C ASP A 60 1.80 -27.97 13.95
N ALA A 61 1.98 -26.65 13.88
CA ALA A 61 1.80 -25.92 12.65
C ALA A 61 2.92 -26.20 11.65
N LEU A 62 2.53 -26.55 10.43
CA LEU A 62 3.46 -26.63 9.31
C LEU A 62 3.82 -25.21 8.85
N ARG A 63 5.11 -24.89 8.88
CA ARG A 63 5.62 -23.66 8.30
C ARG A 63 5.88 -23.85 6.81
N ILE A 64 5.13 -23.14 5.98
CA ILE A 64 5.33 -23.06 4.54
C ILE A 64 5.92 -21.69 4.23
N SER A 65 7.15 -21.66 3.72
CA SER A 65 7.75 -20.42 3.24
C SER A 65 7.59 -20.36 1.72
N THR A 66 6.89 -19.32 1.26
CA THR A 66 6.79 -19.01 -0.17
C THR A 66 7.87 -18.00 -0.60
N VAL A 67 8.79 -17.67 0.31
CA VAL A 67 9.99 -16.88 0.00
C VAL A 67 10.96 -17.79 -0.75
N GLY A 68 10.60 -18.12 -1.97
CA GLY A 68 11.51 -18.64 -2.96
C GLY A 68 11.93 -17.46 -3.83
N GLU A 69 13.23 -17.35 -4.03
CA GLU A 69 13.93 -16.56 -5.04
C GLU A 69 13.21 -15.29 -5.47
N ASP A 70 13.79 -14.15 -5.15
CA ASP A 70 13.48 -12.84 -5.72
C ASP A 70 12.34 -12.85 -6.75
N ARG A 71 11.09 -12.92 -6.29
CA ARG A 71 10.02 -12.27 -7.01
C ARG A 71 10.25 -10.78 -6.75
N GLY A 72 11.46 -10.38 -7.11
CA GLY A 72 11.86 -9.01 -7.19
C GLY A 72 10.81 -8.33 -8.02
N HIS A 73 10.51 -7.12 -7.68
CA HIS A 73 9.71 -6.19 -8.43
C HIS A 73 10.31 -5.93 -9.83
N GLY A 74 10.76 -6.98 -10.53
CA GLY A 74 11.42 -6.90 -11.86
C GLY A 74 10.53 -6.26 -12.92
N ASP A 75 9.22 -6.24 -12.67
CA ASP A 75 8.25 -5.57 -13.52
C ASP A 75 7.88 -4.15 -13.02
N ILE A 76 8.51 -3.66 -11.94
CA ILE A 76 8.27 -2.34 -11.38
C ILE A 76 9.50 -1.45 -11.58
N SER A 77 9.31 -0.33 -12.27
CA SER A 77 10.29 0.74 -12.35
C SER A 77 10.08 1.72 -11.21
N TYR A 78 11.15 1.99 -10.44
CA TYR A 78 11.12 2.92 -9.33
C TYR A 78 11.66 4.27 -9.75
N GLN A 79 10.95 5.33 -9.41
CA GLN A 79 11.33 6.72 -9.66
C GLN A 79 11.27 7.52 -8.37
N VAL A 80 12.23 8.39 -8.15
CA VAL A 80 12.19 9.41 -7.10
C VAL A 80 12.08 10.77 -7.75
N VAL A 81 11.01 11.46 -7.43
CA VAL A 81 10.72 12.80 -7.92
C VAL A 81 10.98 13.80 -6.81
N THR A 82 12.00 14.62 -6.98
CA THR A 82 12.39 15.62 -5.99
C THR A 82 11.64 16.93 -6.22
N VAL A 83 11.01 17.42 -5.18
CA VAL A 83 10.14 18.62 -5.24
C VAL A 83 10.32 19.51 -4.02
N ALA A 84 10.05 20.79 -4.18
CA ALA A 84 9.81 21.67 -3.04
C ALA A 84 8.43 21.37 -2.41
N PRO A 85 8.25 21.53 -1.09
CA PRO A 85 6.98 21.20 -0.44
C PRO A 85 5.73 21.85 -1.08
N PRO A 86 5.73 23.09 -1.55
CA PRO A 86 4.57 23.71 -2.20
C PRO A 86 4.20 23.07 -3.55
N ASP A 87 5.14 22.35 -4.18
CA ASP A 87 4.96 21.81 -5.54
C ASP A 87 4.51 20.35 -5.58
N ILE A 88 4.28 19.74 -4.43
CA ILE A 88 3.89 18.31 -4.32
C ILE A 88 2.64 18.03 -5.15
N GLU A 89 1.58 18.83 -5.02
CA GLU A 89 0.34 18.62 -5.76
C GLU A 89 0.52 18.76 -7.28
N ASN A 90 1.34 19.71 -7.72
CA ASN A 90 1.65 19.88 -9.14
C ASN A 90 2.45 18.67 -9.66
N ALA A 91 3.41 18.18 -8.89
CA ALA A 91 4.16 17.00 -9.23
C ALA A 91 3.26 15.75 -9.39
N VAL A 92 2.28 15.57 -8.50
CA VAL A 92 1.27 14.50 -8.61
C VAL A 92 0.51 14.61 -9.93
N VAL A 93 0.00 15.80 -10.24
CA VAL A 93 -0.76 16.05 -11.47
C VAL A 93 0.08 15.76 -12.71
N ASN A 94 1.31 16.25 -12.72
CA ASN A 94 2.23 16.06 -13.85
C ASN A 94 2.61 14.59 -14.03
N LEU A 95 2.85 13.85 -12.93
CA LEU A 95 3.09 12.40 -13.01
C LEU A 95 1.88 11.64 -13.57
N LEU A 96 0.66 11.99 -13.14
CA LEU A 96 -0.55 11.36 -13.66
C LEU A 96 -0.73 11.60 -15.16
N ARG A 97 -0.39 12.78 -15.65
CA ARG A 97 -0.46 13.14 -17.07
C ARG A 97 0.66 12.50 -17.87
N LEU A 98 1.92 12.60 -17.38
CA LEU A 98 3.08 12.04 -18.06
C LEU A 98 2.94 10.54 -18.32
N HIS A 99 2.46 9.79 -17.33
CA HIS A 99 2.31 8.35 -17.45
C HIS A 99 1.03 7.92 -18.16
N GLU A 100 0.09 8.83 -18.42
CA GLU A 100 -1.23 8.51 -19.00
C GLU A 100 -1.83 7.22 -18.42
N ALA A 101 -1.66 7.05 -17.12
CA ALA A 101 -1.95 5.81 -16.43
C ALA A 101 -3.42 5.44 -16.58
N ASP A 102 -3.70 4.23 -17.05
CA ASP A 102 -5.06 3.69 -17.10
C ASP A 102 -5.70 3.71 -15.72
N THR A 103 -4.92 3.33 -14.72
CA THR A 103 -5.31 3.36 -13.31
C THR A 103 -4.10 3.64 -12.43
N ALA A 104 -4.26 4.51 -11.45
CA ALA A 104 -3.23 4.89 -10.49
C ALA A 104 -3.75 4.86 -9.06
N ILE A 105 -2.86 4.54 -8.11
CA ILE A 105 -3.10 4.73 -6.67
C ILE A 105 -2.10 5.73 -6.10
N LEU A 106 -2.61 6.65 -5.30
CA LEU A 106 -1.86 7.69 -4.62
C LEU A 106 -1.94 7.45 -3.12
N PHE A 107 -0.81 7.17 -2.49
CA PHE A 107 -0.75 6.91 -1.07
C PHE A 107 -0.44 8.17 -0.26
N CYS A 108 -1.32 8.46 0.68
CA CYS A 108 -1.19 9.52 1.68
C CYS A 108 -1.11 8.92 3.09
N ALA A 109 -0.48 9.65 4.02
CA ALA A 109 -0.29 9.19 5.39
C ALA A 109 -1.56 9.31 6.24
N THR A 110 -2.40 10.31 5.99
CA THR A 110 -3.56 10.65 6.82
C THR A 110 -4.85 10.74 6.01
N ARG A 111 -5.99 10.58 6.70
CA ARG A 111 -7.32 10.80 6.12
C ARG A 111 -7.51 12.23 5.61
N GLU A 112 -6.93 13.19 6.31
CA GLU A 112 -6.99 14.61 5.93
C GLU A 112 -6.24 14.85 4.62
N SER A 113 -5.03 14.31 4.49
CA SER A 113 -4.25 14.38 3.25
C SER A 113 -4.99 13.73 2.07
N VAL A 114 -5.64 12.58 2.30
CA VAL A 114 -6.49 11.92 1.28
C VAL A 114 -7.63 12.84 0.84
N ARG A 115 -8.37 13.41 1.79
CA ARG A 115 -9.50 14.31 1.49
C ARG A 115 -9.05 15.54 0.70
N HIS A 116 -7.95 16.15 1.13
CA HIS A 116 -7.39 17.34 0.50
C HIS A 116 -6.97 17.04 -0.95
N LEU A 117 -6.17 16.01 -1.16
CA LEU A 117 -5.67 15.63 -2.49
C LEU A 117 -6.81 15.18 -3.42
N TYR A 118 -7.74 14.38 -2.91
CA TYR A 118 -8.94 13.98 -3.65
C TYR A 118 -9.72 15.18 -4.17
N SER A 119 -9.98 16.17 -3.31
CA SER A 119 -10.69 17.41 -3.69
C SER A 119 -9.93 18.18 -4.78
N LYS A 120 -8.61 18.31 -4.63
CA LYS A 120 -7.76 18.99 -5.61
C LYS A 120 -7.77 18.31 -6.98
N LEU A 121 -7.65 16.99 -7.01
CA LEU A 121 -7.67 16.22 -8.26
C LEU A 121 -9.03 16.28 -8.95
N THR A 122 -10.11 16.17 -8.19
CA THR A 122 -11.47 16.28 -8.70
C THR A 122 -11.71 17.66 -9.31
N ASN A 123 -11.27 18.73 -8.66
CA ASN A 123 -11.37 20.11 -9.18
C ASN A 123 -10.54 20.32 -10.45
N ARG A 124 -9.51 19.51 -10.68
CA ARG A 124 -8.70 19.53 -11.91
C ARG A 124 -9.23 18.58 -13.00
N GLY A 125 -10.39 17.98 -12.79
CA GLY A 125 -11.07 17.13 -13.78
C GLY A 125 -10.66 15.65 -13.78
N PHE A 126 -9.90 15.18 -12.78
CA PHE A 126 -9.59 13.76 -12.66
C PHE A 126 -10.79 12.97 -12.12
N ASN A 127 -11.06 11.82 -12.72
CA ASN A 127 -12.02 10.87 -12.21
C ASN A 127 -11.37 10.07 -11.06
N ALA A 128 -11.48 10.60 -9.86
CA ALA A 128 -10.86 10.05 -8.66
C ALA A 128 -11.88 9.43 -7.70
N VAL A 129 -11.41 8.46 -6.92
CA VAL A 129 -12.09 7.92 -5.73
C VAL A 129 -11.15 8.00 -4.54
N ALA A 130 -11.73 8.03 -3.34
CA ALA A 130 -10.97 8.05 -2.10
C ALA A 130 -11.23 6.80 -1.27
N LEU A 131 -10.18 6.26 -0.64
CA LEU A 131 -10.24 5.15 0.31
C LEU A 131 -9.57 5.57 1.61
N SER A 132 -10.36 5.78 2.65
CA SER A 132 -9.87 6.07 4.00
C SER A 132 -10.75 5.39 5.05
N GLY A 133 -10.32 5.41 6.30
CA GLY A 133 -11.08 4.80 7.40
C GLY A 133 -12.42 5.45 7.73
N GLU A 134 -12.74 6.59 7.12
CA GLU A 134 -14.02 7.29 7.27
C GLU A 134 -15.14 6.68 6.42
N HIS A 135 -14.78 5.94 5.36
CA HIS A 135 -15.76 5.38 4.44
C HIS A 135 -16.38 4.10 4.99
N SER A 136 -17.70 3.98 4.81
CA SER A 136 -18.44 2.74 5.07
C SER A 136 -17.97 1.62 4.12
N GLN A 137 -18.28 0.37 4.45
CA GLN A 137 -17.98 -0.76 3.57
C GLN A 137 -18.66 -0.64 2.20
N SER A 138 -19.87 -0.07 2.17
CA SER A 138 -20.60 0.19 0.92
C SER A 138 -19.86 1.20 0.03
N GLU A 139 -19.41 2.31 0.61
CA GLU A 139 -18.64 3.33 -0.13
C GLU A 139 -17.31 2.79 -0.64
N ARG A 140 -16.63 1.97 0.16
CA ARG A 140 -15.40 1.27 -0.28
C ARG A 140 -15.66 0.35 -1.46
N ASN A 141 -16.72 -0.45 -1.41
CA ASN A 141 -17.09 -1.35 -2.48
C ASN A 141 -17.43 -0.58 -3.76
N GLN A 142 -18.15 0.54 -3.66
CA GLN A 142 -18.47 1.41 -4.79
C GLN A 142 -17.20 2.02 -5.42
N ALA A 143 -16.25 2.49 -4.60
CA ALA A 143 -14.98 3.01 -5.07
C ALA A 143 -14.16 1.95 -5.83
N LEU A 144 -14.09 0.74 -5.28
CA LEU A 144 -13.40 -0.38 -5.92
C LEU A 144 -14.06 -0.79 -7.24
N GLN A 145 -15.39 -0.83 -7.27
CA GLN A 145 -16.13 -1.15 -8.50
C GLN A 145 -15.88 -0.08 -9.56
N ALA A 146 -15.85 1.20 -9.18
CA ALA A 146 -15.55 2.29 -10.10
C ALA A 146 -14.14 2.17 -10.72
N LEU A 147 -13.16 1.72 -9.94
CA LEU A 147 -11.80 1.44 -10.44
C LEU A 147 -11.78 0.23 -11.39
N ARG A 148 -12.46 -0.85 -11.04
CA ARG A 148 -12.55 -2.05 -11.89
C ARG A 148 -13.22 -1.78 -13.21
N ASP A 149 -14.27 -0.98 -13.20
CA ASP A 149 -15.03 -0.57 -14.40
C ASP A 149 -14.36 0.56 -15.19
N ARG A 150 -13.22 1.06 -14.69
CA ARG A 150 -12.50 2.22 -15.26
C ARG A 150 -13.33 3.50 -15.34
N ARG A 151 -14.38 3.61 -14.53
CA ARG A 151 -15.14 4.86 -14.31
C ARG A 151 -14.32 5.84 -13.46
N ALA A 152 -13.48 5.32 -12.57
CA ALA A 152 -12.44 6.07 -11.88
C ALA A 152 -11.07 5.55 -12.32
N ARG A 153 -10.13 6.47 -12.52
CA ARG A 153 -8.76 6.16 -12.93
C ARG A 153 -7.74 6.40 -11.81
N VAL A 154 -8.11 7.19 -10.82
CA VAL A 154 -7.23 7.57 -9.71
C VAL A 154 -7.89 7.19 -8.40
N CYS A 155 -7.14 6.47 -7.57
CA CYS A 155 -7.51 6.15 -6.19
C CYS A 155 -6.57 6.88 -5.24
N VAL A 156 -7.09 7.71 -4.34
CA VAL A 156 -6.33 8.32 -3.26
C VAL A 156 -6.62 7.57 -1.98
N ALA A 157 -5.61 7.01 -1.34
CA ALA A 157 -5.80 6.09 -0.22
C ALA A 157 -4.78 6.27 0.90
N THR A 158 -5.17 5.86 2.11
CA THR A 158 -4.23 5.55 3.20
C THR A 158 -3.80 4.09 3.12
N ASP A 159 -2.66 3.74 3.74
CA ASP A 159 -2.22 2.34 3.83
C ASP A 159 -3.27 1.44 4.48
N VAL A 160 -3.85 1.89 5.58
CA VAL A 160 -4.86 1.13 6.34
C VAL A 160 -6.08 0.83 5.48
N ALA A 161 -6.58 1.80 4.74
CA ALA A 161 -7.76 1.63 3.90
C ALA A 161 -7.50 0.75 2.66
N ALA A 162 -6.29 0.74 2.15
CA ALA A 162 -5.89 -0.07 1.00
C ALA A 162 -5.50 -1.52 1.36
N ARG A 163 -5.36 -1.82 2.66
CA ARG A 163 -5.04 -3.17 3.12
C ARG A 163 -6.18 -4.16 2.92
N GLY A 164 -5.82 -5.41 2.62
CA GLY A 164 -6.78 -6.49 2.47
C GLY A 164 -7.79 -6.28 1.34
N ILE A 165 -7.61 -5.24 0.53
CA ILE A 165 -8.48 -4.92 -0.59
C ILE A 165 -7.87 -5.48 -1.88
N ASP A 166 -8.68 -6.23 -2.61
CA ASP A 166 -8.34 -6.70 -3.95
C ASP A 166 -8.51 -5.56 -4.97
N LEU A 167 -7.44 -4.76 -5.09
CA LEU A 167 -7.36 -3.72 -6.11
C LEU A 167 -7.04 -4.35 -7.47
N PRO A 168 -7.59 -3.80 -8.58
CA PRO A 168 -7.15 -4.19 -9.90
C PRO A 168 -5.65 -3.93 -10.07
N ASN A 169 -5.01 -4.56 -11.05
CA ASN A 169 -3.62 -4.23 -11.37
C ASN A 169 -3.53 -2.78 -11.82
N LEU A 170 -2.79 -1.97 -11.08
CA LEU A 170 -2.61 -0.55 -11.32
C LEU A 170 -1.34 -0.32 -12.11
N SER A 171 -1.34 0.60 -13.05
CA SER A 171 -0.17 0.92 -13.86
C SER A 171 0.80 1.87 -13.16
N LEU A 172 0.32 2.64 -12.20
CA LEU A 172 1.09 3.65 -11.48
C LEU A 172 0.76 3.66 -9.98
N VAL A 173 1.80 3.64 -9.17
CA VAL A 173 1.73 3.90 -7.72
C VAL A 173 2.51 5.18 -7.43
N ILE A 174 1.89 6.15 -6.78
CA ILE A 174 2.53 7.39 -6.33
C ILE A 174 2.53 7.41 -4.80
N HIS A 175 3.72 7.49 -4.21
CA HIS A 175 3.88 7.74 -2.78
C HIS A 175 3.91 9.25 -2.57
N VAL A 176 2.73 9.86 -2.41
CA VAL A 176 2.59 11.32 -2.18
C VAL A 176 3.25 11.71 -0.87
N GLU A 177 3.08 10.86 0.13
CA GLU A 177 3.82 10.88 1.39
C GLU A 177 4.54 9.54 1.54
N LEU A 178 5.81 9.59 1.97
CA LEU A 178 6.64 8.39 2.05
C LEU A 178 6.05 7.37 3.03
N PRO A 179 6.19 6.07 2.74
CA PRO A 179 5.80 5.02 3.67
C PRO A 179 6.67 5.07 4.94
N ARG A 180 6.21 4.42 5.98
CA ARG A 180 6.88 4.37 7.27
C ARG A 180 8.23 3.63 7.20
N ASP A 181 8.27 2.53 6.45
CA ASP A 181 9.39 1.61 6.35
C ASP A 181 9.50 0.97 4.96
N ALA A 182 10.54 0.19 4.75
CA ALA A 182 10.81 -0.49 3.48
C ALA A 182 9.74 -1.53 3.13
N GLU A 183 9.14 -2.18 4.12
CA GLU A 183 8.05 -3.12 3.93
C GLU A 183 6.80 -2.40 3.40
N GLY A 184 6.47 -1.25 3.98
CA GLY A 184 5.40 -0.38 3.48
C GLY A 184 5.64 0.06 2.03
N LEU A 185 6.89 0.37 1.67
CA LEU A 185 7.26 0.66 0.28
C LEU A 185 6.96 -0.53 -0.64
N GLN A 186 7.36 -1.74 -0.25
CA GLN A 186 7.11 -2.96 -1.01
C GLN A 186 5.62 -3.26 -1.16
N HIS A 187 4.84 -3.16 -0.07
CA HIS A 187 3.40 -3.42 -0.08
C HIS A 187 2.64 -2.43 -0.97
N ARG A 188 2.98 -1.13 -0.89
CA ARG A 188 2.39 -0.11 -1.78
C ARG A 188 2.76 -0.36 -3.23
N SER A 189 4.04 -0.56 -3.51
CA SER A 189 4.54 -0.79 -4.87
C SER A 189 3.98 -2.08 -5.47
N GLY A 190 3.74 -3.10 -4.67
CA GLY A 190 3.13 -4.36 -5.10
C GLY A 190 1.67 -4.25 -5.59
N ARG A 191 1.09 -3.06 -5.63
CA ARG A 191 -0.20 -2.79 -6.29
C ARG A 191 -0.07 -2.64 -7.80
N THR A 192 1.13 -2.51 -8.30
CA THR A 192 1.47 -2.49 -9.73
C THR A 192 2.43 -3.61 -10.09
N GLY A 193 2.75 -3.78 -11.38
CA GLY A 193 3.74 -4.76 -11.85
C GLY A 193 3.31 -6.21 -11.65
N ARG A 194 2.01 -6.50 -11.67
CA ARG A 194 1.47 -7.85 -11.46
C ARG A 194 1.22 -8.58 -12.77
N ALA A 195 1.32 -9.90 -12.71
CA ALA A 195 0.99 -10.80 -13.82
C ALA A 195 1.77 -10.48 -15.11
N GLY A 196 3.05 -10.13 -14.99
CA GLY A 196 3.94 -9.85 -16.14
C GLY A 196 3.70 -8.48 -16.80
N ARG A 197 2.86 -7.64 -16.22
CA ARG A 197 2.66 -6.25 -16.69
C ARG A 197 3.64 -5.32 -16.00
N LYS A 198 4.28 -4.47 -16.79
CA LYS A 198 5.16 -3.42 -16.25
C LYS A 198 4.36 -2.36 -15.50
N GLY A 199 4.93 -1.85 -14.41
CA GLY A 199 4.35 -0.80 -13.60
C GLY A 199 5.39 0.21 -13.15
N VAL A 200 4.93 1.35 -12.66
CA VAL A 200 5.78 2.42 -12.13
C VAL A 200 5.41 2.70 -10.68
N SER A 201 6.42 2.81 -9.84
CA SER A 201 6.30 3.26 -8.45
C SER A 201 7.12 4.55 -8.28
N ALA A 202 6.43 5.68 -8.10
CA ALA A 202 7.04 7.00 -7.99
C ALA A 202 6.97 7.52 -6.55
N LEU A 203 8.10 7.88 -5.97
CA LEU A 203 8.20 8.50 -4.66
C LEU A 203 8.35 10.01 -4.81
N ILE A 204 7.46 10.79 -4.22
CA ILE A 204 7.60 12.24 -4.13
C ILE A 204 8.41 12.57 -2.87
N VAL A 205 9.54 13.25 -3.05
CA VAL A 205 10.54 13.45 -2.00
C VAL A 205 10.91 14.91 -1.91
N THR A 206 10.71 15.50 -0.74
CA THR A 206 11.21 16.84 -0.42
C THR A 206 12.67 16.77 0.07
N PRO A 207 13.43 17.88 0.07
CA PRO A 207 14.81 17.88 0.54
C PRO A 207 14.99 17.30 1.97
N ALA A 208 14.04 17.56 2.87
CA ALA A 208 14.07 17.04 4.23
C ALA A 208 13.93 15.50 4.29
N GLU A 209 13.37 14.89 3.27
CA GLU A 209 13.06 13.46 3.22
C GLU A 209 14.09 12.62 2.43
N TYR A 210 15.12 13.24 1.87
CA TYR A 210 16.14 12.56 1.05
C TYR A 210 16.73 11.33 1.73
N LYS A 211 17.20 11.49 2.97
CA LYS A 211 17.81 10.39 3.72
C LYS A 211 16.82 9.28 4.03
N LYS A 212 15.58 9.63 4.29
CA LYS A 212 14.50 8.65 4.50
C LYS A 212 14.24 7.86 3.22
N ALA A 213 14.11 8.52 2.09
CA ALA A 213 13.90 7.88 0.79
C ALA A 213 15.03 6.90 0.44
N GLN A 214 16.29 7.32 0.63
CA GLN A 214 17.45 6.45 0.42
C GLN A 214 17.41 5.18 1.29
N ARG A 215 17.06 5.32 2.57
CA ARG A 215 16.95 4.17 3.49
C ARG A 215 15.79 3.24 3.10
N LEU A 216 14.66 3.78 2.68
CA LEU A 216 13.51 3.00 2.22
C LEU A 216 13.86 2.16 1.00
N LEU A 217 14.49 2.77 -0.01
CA LEU A 217 14.90 2.08 -1.23
C LEU A 217 15.96 1.00 -0.94
N ALA A 218 16.96 1.30 -0.13
CA ALA A 218 17.99 0.34 0.27
C ALA A 218 17.38 -0.83 1.05
N GLY A 219 16.48 -0.56 1.99
CA GLY A 219 15.78 -1.59 2.77
C GLY A 219 14.86 -2.47 1.93
N ALA A 220 14.23 -1.91 0.92
CA ALA A 220 13.42 -2.64 -0.05
C ALA A 220 14.25 -3.35 -1.13
N LYS A 221 15.58 -3.13 -1.17
CA LYS A 221 16.52 -3.69 -2.15
C LYS A 221 16.12 -3.34 -3.59
N VAL A 222 15.71 -2.11 -3.82
CA VAL A 222 15.34 -1.59 -5.13
C VAL A 222 16.20 -0.40 -5.50
N VAL A 223 16.39 -0.20 -6.80
CA VAL A 223 17.11 0.94 -7.37
C VAL A 223 16.10 1.84 -8.07
N ALA A 224 16.17 3.14 -7.81
CA ALA A 224 15.30 4.13 -8.39
C ALA A 224 16.07 5.12 -9.26
N GLU A 225 15.41 5.64 -10.28
CA GLU A 225 15.87 6.79 -11.03
C GLU A 225 15.46 8.06 -10.29
N TRP A 226 16.42 8.96 -10.05
CA TRP A 226 16.22 10.23 -9.36
C TRP A 226 16.15 11.37 -10.37
N GLY A 227 15.12 12.21 -10.25
CA GLY A 227 14.93 13.36 -11.11
C GLY A 227 14.06 14.44 -10.49
N ALA A 228 13.96 15.59 -11.15
CA ALA A 228 13.01 16.63 -10.81
C ALA A 228 11.58 16.21 -11.21
N ALA A 229 10.59 16.89 -10.66
CA ALA A 229 9.21 16.71 -11.12
C ALA A 229 9.11 17.04 -12.61
N PRO A 230 8.36 16.26 -13.41
CA PRO A 230 8.07 16.64 -14.78
C PRO A 230 7.34 17.98 -14.81
N ASP A 231 7.66 18.81 -15.77
CA ASP A 231 6.97 20.08 -15.98
C ASP A 231 5.96 20.01 -17.14
N ALA A 232 5.24 21.09 -17.36
CA ALA A 232 4.21 21.11 -18.39
C ALA A 232 4.77 21.05 -19.83
N GLU A 233 6.08 21.27 -20.01
CA GLU A 233 6.75 21.18 -21.31
C GLU A 233 7.11 19.74 -21.65
N ASP A 234 7.35 18.88 -20.65
CA ASP A 234 7.64 17.46 -20.83
C ASP A 234 6.42 16.68 -21.39
N GLU A 235 5.21 17.25 -21.27
CA GLU A 235 3.97 16.64 -21.77
C GLU A 235 3.80 16.79 -23.30
N GLN A 236 4.49 17.73 -23.94
CA GLN A 236 4.32 18.06 -25.37
C GLN A 236 5.31 17.35 -26.31
N GLY A 237 6.19 16.54 -25.75
CA GLY A 237 7.30 15.91 -26.48
C GLY A 237 7.10 14.43 -26.87
N LYS A 238 5.85 13.93 -26.86
CA LYS A 238 5.54 12.54 -27.28
C LYS A 238 4.53 12.50 -28.39
#